data_beeab1a08cd4849bc605e95e350589e8
#
_entry.id   beeab1a08cd4849bc605e95e350589e8
#
_cell.length_a   1.000
_cell.length_b   1.000
_cell.length_c   1.000
_cell.angle_alpha   90.00
_cell.angle_beta   90.00
_cell.angle_gamma   90.00
#
_symmetry.space_group_name_H-M   'P 1'
#
loop_
_entity.id
_entity.type
_entity.pdbx_description
1 polymer ?
#
loop_
_entity_poly.entity_id
_entity_poly.type
_entity_poly.pdbx_seq_one_letter_code
_entity_poly.pdbx_strand_id
1 'polypeptide(L)'
;MTFIKTNAPHMRTKRSTFGIMIELTIALLVLYISAVAYNFIQRGANYGVHALLIGILAVVTALVCDAVRYLPKVIKSKNVKEYISDIGHSYSYVTALILAMLLPVGTSYYVVVVCTLISVVVAKYLFGGFGYNPFNPAVVGRV
;
A
#
# COMPACT_ATOMS: atom_id res chain seq x y z
N MET A 1 -30.84 -8.40 -36.10
CA MET A 1 -29.67 -7.85 -35.42
C MET A 1 -29.90 -7.92 -33.91
N THR A 2 -29.25 -8.78 -33.20
CA THR A 2 -29.34 -8.87 -31.74
C THR A 2 -28.27 -7.98 -31.12
N PHE A 3 -28.69 -6.91 -30.45
CA PHE A 3 -27.77 -6.03 -29.72
C PHE A 3 -27.35 -6.71 -28.38
N ILE A 4 -26.08 -7.05 -28.23
CA ILE A 4 -25.54 -7.56 -26.98
C ILE A 4 -25.17 -6.36 -26.11
N LYS A 5 -25.92 -6.17 -25.02
CA LYS A 5 -25.62 -5.11 -24.04
C LYS A 5 -24.47 -5.61 -23.15
N THR A 6 -23.25 -5.10 -23.39
CA THR A 6 -22.10 -5.38 -22.52
C THR A 6 -21.90 -4.23 -21.53
N ASN A 7 -21.60 -4.57 -20.26
CA ASN A 7 -21.29 -3.57 -19.25
C ASN A 7 -19.94 -2.88 -19.56
N ALA A 8 -19.89 -1.57 -19.35
CA ALA A 8 -18.63 -0.83 -19.44
C ALA A 8 -17.57 -1.36 -18.44
N PRO A 9 -16.27 -1.30 -18.77
CA PRO A 9 -15.66 -0.63 -19.91
C PRO A 9 -15.64 -1.51 -21.18
N HIS A 10 -15.90 -0.91 -22.32
CA HIS A 10 -15.96 -1.61 -23.62
C HIS A 10 -14.58 -2.00 -24.19
N MET A 11 -13.49 -1.45 -23.64
CA MET A 11 -12.13 -1.79 -24.03
C MET A 11 -11.47 -2.64 -22.95
N ARG A 12 -11.22 -3.92 -23.23
CA ARG A 12 -10.44 -4.81 -22.38
C ARG A 12 -9.03 -4.93 -22.93
N THR A 13 -8.04 -4.45 -22.18
CA THR A 13 -6.64 -4.74 -22.49
C THR A 13 -6.26 -6.13 -21.93
N LYS A 14 -5.24 -6.76 -22.50
CA LYS A 14 -4.69 -8.03 -21.99
C LYS A 14 -4.00 -7.89 -20.62
N ARG A 15 -3.76 -6.65 -20.16
CA ARG A 15 -3.10 -6.36 -18.86
C ARG A 15 -4.11 -6.45 -17.72
N SER A 16 -3.85 -7.30 -16.75
CA SER A 16 -4.62 -7.41 -15.52
C SER A 16 -4.21 -6.31 -14.53
N THR A 17 -5.15 -5.88 -13.67
CA THR A 17 -4.87 -4.95 -12.57
C THR A 17 -3.73 -5.45 -11.68
N PHE A 18 -3.65 -6.76 -11.46
CA PHE A 18 -2.58 -7.39 -10.71
C PHE A 18 -1.20 -7.15 -11.35
N GLY A 19 -1.07 -7.31 -12.67
CA GLY A 19 0.18 -7.06 -13.39
C GLY A 19 0.62 -5.60 -13.26
N ILE A 20 -0.30 -4.65 -13.43
CA ILE A 20 -0.02 -3.21 -13.27
C ILE A 20 0.45 -2.89 -11.84
N MET A 21 -0.17 -3.49 -10.83
CA MET A 21 0.21 -3.27 -9.43
C MET A 21 1.56 -3.87 -9.08
N ILE A 22 1.95 -4.99 -9.69
CA ILE A 22 3.30 -5.56 -9.53
C ILE A 22 4.34 -4.65 -10.17
N GLU A 23 4.12 -4.20 -11.42
CA GLU A 23 5.02 -3.27 -12.10
C GLU A 23 5.23 -1.99 -11.26
N LEU A 24 4.14 -1.43 -10.72
CA LEU A 24 4.19 -0.27 -9.83
C LEU A 24 4.98 -0.55 -8.56
N THR A 25 4.78 -1.71 -7.93
CA THR A 25 5.49 -2.09 -6.70
C THR A 25 6.99 -2.20 -6.95
N ILE A 26 7.39 -2.82 -8.06
CA ILE A 26 8.81 -2.94 -8.44
C ILE A 26 9.41 -1.55 -8.64
N ALA A 27 8.73 -0.66 -9.37
CA ALA A 27 9.19 0.71 -9.59
C ALA A 27 9.35 1.48 -8.27
N LEU A 28 8.37 1.36 -7.35
CA LEU A 28 8.44 2.00 -6.04
C LEU A 28 9.57 1.43 -5.17
N LEU A 29 9.83 0.13 -5.23
CA LEU A 29 10.95 -0.48 -4.50
C LEU A 29 12.30 0.02 -5.01
N VAL A 30 12.48 0.13 -6.33
CA VAL A 30 13.72 0.69 -6.90
C VAL A 30 13.92 2.13 -6.45
N LEU A 31 12.87 2.96 -6.51
CA LEU A 31 12.92 4.35 -6.04
C LEU A 31 13.21 4.42 -4.53
N TYR A 32 12.58 3.57 -3.74
CA TYR A 32 12.81 3.53 -2.29
C TYR A 32 14.25 3.13 -1.93
N ILE A 33 14.78 2.08 -2.58
CA ILE A 33 16.17 1.65 -2.39
C ILE A 33 17.14 2.76 -2.77
N SER A 34 16.91 3.46 -3.88
CA SER A 34 17.75 4.58 -4.30
C SER A 34 17.69 5.75 -3.31
N ALA A 35 16.51 6.04 -2.75
CA ALA A 35 16.34 7.07 -1.72
C ALA A 35 17.07 6.72 -0.41
N VAL A 36 17.00 5.45 0.02
CA VAL A 36 17.74 4.95 1.18
C VAL A 36 19.25 5.04 0.95
N ALA A 37 19.73 4.59 -0.21
CA ALA A 37 21.15 4.67 -0.59
C ALA A 37 21.65 6.13 -0.62
N TYR A 38 20.86 7.04 -1.17
CA TYR A 38 21.17 8.47 -1.17
C TYR A 38 21.33 9.01 0.25
N ASN A 39 20.43 8.66 1.17
CA ASN A 39 20.52 9.11 2.56
C ASN A 39 21.75 8.53 3.28
N PHE A 40 22.13 7.28 2.97
CA PHE A 40 23.38 6.68 3.50
C PHE A 40 24.62 7.46 3.04
N ILE A 41 24.69 7.83 1.77
CA ILE A 41 25.87 8.47 1.16
C ILE A 41 25.97 9.93 1.57
N GLN A 42 24.85 10.68 1.51
CA GLN A 42 24.87 12.14 1.67
C GLN A 42 24.68 12.61 3.11
N ARG A 43 23.92 11.87 3.92
CA ARG A 43 23.53 12.28 5.28
C ARG A 43 24.14 11.41 6.38
N GLY A 44 24.76 10.31 5.99
CA GLY A 44 25.41 9.37 6.90
C GLY A 44 24.53 8.17 7.28
N ALA A 45 25.18 7.16 7.88
CA ALA A 45 24.57 5.86 8.16
C ALA A 45 23.32 5.94 9.03
N ASN A 46 23.27 6.84 10.02
CA ASN A 46 22.12 6.98 10.90
C ASN A 46 20.85 7.38 10.14
N TYR A 47 20.93 8.33 9.20
CA TYR A 47 19.79 8.76 8.38
C TYR A 47 19.38 7.70 7.36
N GLY A 48 20.34 6.94 6.82
CA GLY A 48 20.05 5.83 5.93
C GLY A 48 19.31 4.69 6.63
N VAL A 49 19.75 4.30 7.83
CA VAL A 49 19.06 3.29 8.66
C VAL A 49 17.66 3.80 9.06
N HIS A 50 17.54 5.05 9.45
CA HIS A 50 16.25 5.63 9.82
C HIS A 50 15.26 5.65 8.65
N ALA A 51 15.71 6.05 7.46
CA ALA A 51 14.91 5.98 6.24
C ALA A 51 14.42 4.56 5.96
N LEU A 52 15.31 3.56 6.07
CA LEU A 52 14.98 2.15 5.88
C LEU A 52 13.94 1.67 6.90
N LEU A 53 14.09 2.03 8.16
CA LEU A 53 13.16 1.65 9.23
C LEU A 53 11.77 2.28 9.05
N ILE A 54 11.68 3.53 8.58
CA ILE A 54 10.40 4.19 8.26
C ILE A 54 9.60 3.36 7.25
N GLY A 55 10.21 2.91 6.16
CA GLY A 55 9.51 2.13 5.15
C GLY A 55 9.11 0.75 5.64
N ILE A 56 9.99 0.05 6.34
CA ILE A 56 9.67 -1.26 6.93
C ILE A 56 8.47 -1.10 7.89
N LEU A 57 8.53 -0.11 8.78
CA LEU A 57 7.48 0.14 9.77
C LEU A 57 6.14 0.48 9.12
N ALA A 58 6.14 1.32 8.08
CA ALA A 58 4.94 1.65 7.32
C ALA A 58 4.33 0.42 6.66
N VAL A 59 5.14 -0.40 5.97
CA VAL A 59 4.66 -1.63 5.31
C VAL A 59 4.13 -2.64 6.33
N VAL A 60 4.84 -2.87 7.43
CA VAL A 60 4.39 -3.79 8.50
C VAL A 60 3.07 -3.31 9.08
N THR A 61 2.93 -2.02 9.40
CA THR A 61 1.69 -1.45 9.92
C THR A 61 0.52 -1.63 8.94
N ALA A 62 0.74 -1.39 7.66
CA ALA A 62 -0.29 -1.59 6.63
C ALA A 62 -0.72 -3.05 6.51
N LEU A 63 0.23 -4.00 6.53
CA LEU A 63 -0.07 -5.43 6.50
C LEU A 63 -0.82 -5.90 7.75
N VAL A 64 -0.49 -5.36 8.93
CA VAL A 64 -1.23 -5.64 10.16
C VAL A 64 -2.67 -5.13 10.05
N CYS A 65 -2.90 -3.94 9.51
CA CYS A 65 -4.26 -3.43 9.26
C CYS A 65 -5.05 -4.33 8.32
N ASP A 66 -4.42 -4.81 7.23
CA ASP A 66 -5.04 -5.76 6.32
C ASP A 66 -5.36 -7.09 7.00
N ALA A 67 -4.41 -7.62 7.78
CA ALA A 67 -4.59 -8.85 8.53
C ALA A 67 -5.80 -8.74 9.49
N VAL A 68 -5.89 -7.68 10.26
CA VAL A 68 -7.02 -7.44 11.18
C VAL A 68 -8.34 -7.32 10.42
N ARG A 69 -8.38 -6.63 9.29
CA ARG A 69 -9.60 -6.47 8.49
C ARG A 69 -10.13 -7.80 7.94
N TYR A 70 -9.23 -8.67 7.47
CA TYR A 70 -9.62 -9.94 6.85
C TYR A 70 -9.76 -11.09 7.85
N LEU A 71 -9.38 -10.92 9.12
CA LEU A 71 -9.54 -11.91 10.19
C LEU A 71 -10.97 -12.50 10.28
N PRO A 72 -12.06 -11.70 10.25
CA PRO A 72 -13.43 -12.24 10.36
C PRO A 72 -13.78 -13.22 9.22
N LYS A 73 -13.21 -12.99 8.02
CA LYS A 73 -13.39 -13.89 6.86
C LYS A 73 -12.73 -15.24 7.10
N VAL A 74 -11.50 -15.24 7.65
CA VAL A 74 -10.75 -16.49 7.91
C VAL A 74 -11.44 -17.34 8.97
N ILE A 75 -11.91 -16.71 10.03
CA ILE A 75 -12.64 -17.41 11.12
C ILE A 75 -13.87 -18.10 10.54
N LYS A 76 -14.52 -17.49 9.53
CA LYS A 76 -15.74 -18.02 8.91
C LYS A 76 -15.46 -19.06 7.81
N SER A 77 -14.44 -18.86 6.98
CA SER A 77 -14.14 -19.73 5.80
C SER A 77 -13.12 -20.84 6.09
N LYS A 78 -12.32 -20.72 7.17
CA LYS A 78 -11.19 -21.61 7.53
C LYS A 78 -10.15 -21.82 6.39
N ASN A 79 -10.13 -20.95 5.37
CA ASN A 79 -9.26 -21.07 4.21
C ASN A 79 -8.13 -20.04 4.26
N VAL A 80 -6.95 -20.47 4.74
CA VAL A 80 -5.77 -19.60 4.90
C VAL A 80 -5.21 -19.12 3.55
N LYS A 81 -5.34 -19.90 2.47
CA LYS A 81 -4.85 -19.51 1.15
C LYS A 81 -5.62 -18.31 0.58
N GLU A 82 -6.94 -18.29 0.77
CA GLU A 82 -7.81 -17.20 0.37
C GLU A 82 -7.49 -15.92 1.14
N TYR A 83 -7.20 -16.04 2.43
CA TYR A 83 -6.78 -14.93 3.28
C TYR A 83 -5.48 -14.26 2.81
N ILE A 84 -4.45 -15.04 2.53
CA ILE A 84 -3.18 -14.52 2.02
C ILE A 84 -3.38 -13.84 0.66
N SER A 85 -4.22 -14.41 -0.20
CA SER A 85 -4.59 -13.84 -1.48
C SER A 85 -5.32 -12.49 -1.31
N ASP A 86 -6.29 -12.41 -0.39
CA ASP A 86 -7.06 -11.18 -0.10
C ASP A 86 -6.15 -10.04 0.39
N ILE A 87 -5.19 -10.35 1.28
CA ILE A 87 -4.17 -9.39 1.74
C ILE A 87 -3.31 -8.91 0.57
N GLY A 88 -2.86 -9.82 -0.28
CA GLY A 88 -2.06 -9.47 -1.47
C GLY A 88 -2.80 -8.56 -2.45
N HIS A 89 -4.08 -8.79 -2.67
CA HIS A 89 -4.93 -7.98 -3.56
C HIS A 89 -5.45 -6.68 -2.90
N SER A 90 -5.21 -6.48 -1.61
CA SER A 90 -5.51 -5.22 -0.94
C SER A 90 -4.58 -4.08 -1.40
N TYR A 91 -3.35 -4.39 -1.83
CA TYR A 91 -2.33 -3.41 -2.23
C TYR A 91 -2.05 -2.30 -1.19
N SER A 92 -2.27 -2.57 0.10
CA SER A 92 -1.97 -1.60 1.16
C SER A 92 -0.48 -1.35 1.32
N TYR A 93 0.35 -2.35 0.98
CA TYR A 93 1.80 -2.21 0.96
C TYR A 93 2.27 -1.16 -0.07
N VAL A 94 1.59 -1.01 -1.21
CA VAL A 94 1.86 0.04 -2.20
C VAL A 94 1.59 1.41 -1.59
N THR A 95 0.44 1.57 -0.92
CA THR A 95 0.08 2.80 -0.21
C THR A 95 1.09 3.16 0.86
N ALA A 96 1.55 2.16 1.63
CA ALA A 96 2.56 2.34 2.68
C ALA A 96 3.93 2.75 2.12
N LEU A 97 4.36 2.16 1.01
CA LEU A 97 5.61 2.55 0.33
C LEU A 97 5.55 3.99 -0.18
N ILE A 98 4.44 4.40 -0.81
CA ILE A 98 4.25 5.78 -1.25
C ILE A 98 4.26 6.72 -0.05
N LEU A 99 3.56 6.39 1.04
CA LEU A 99 3.54 7.19 2.26
C LEU A 99 4.95 7.33 2.87
N ALA A 100 5.69 6.23 2.97
CA ALA A 100 7.07 6.24 3.49
C ALA A 100 7.99 7.17 2.68
N MET A 101 7.81 7.25 1.36
CA MET A 101 8.56 8.17 0.49
C MET A 101 8.09 9.62 0.61
N LEU A 102 6.84 9.85 1.00
CA LEU A 102 6.29 11.19 1.23
C LEU A 102 6.68 11.77 2.58
N LEU A 103 7.00 10.95 3.58
CA LEU A 103 7.39 11.39 4.92
C LEU A 103 8.84 11.85 4.94
N PRO A 104 9.17 12.94 5.68
CA PRO A 104 10.54 13.35 5.92
C PRO A 104 11.35 12.27 6.64
N VAL A 105 12.64 12.13 6.31
CA VAL A 105 13.53 11.14 6.92
C VAL A 105 13.66 11.32 8.44
N GLY A 106 13.47 12.53 8.96
CA GLY A 106 13.51 12.82 10.40
C GLY A 106 12.21 12.54 11.16
N THR A 107 11.20 11.92 10.52
CA THR A 107 9.90 11.65 11.15
C THR A 107 10.03 10.61 12.26
N SER A 108 9.45 10.87 13.42
CA SER A 108 9.42 9.92 14.54
C SER A 108 8.62 8.67 14.19
N TYR A 109 9.05 7.51 14.65
CA TYR A 109 8.43 6.21 14.31
C TYR A 109 6.95 6.12 14.67
N TYR A 110 6.52 6.69 15.81
CA TYR A 110 5.11 6.68 16.19
C TYR A 110 4.23 7.47 15.21
N VAL A 111 4.77 8.56 14.65
CA VAL A 111 4.06 9.35 13.61
C VAL A 111 3.89 8.51 12.35
N VAL A 112 4.90 7.77 11.93
CA VAL A 112 4.80 6.85 10.78
C VAL A 112 3.67 5.85 10.96
N VAL A 113 3.56 5.25 12.16
CA VAL A 113 2.48 4.30 12.49
C VAL A 113 1.11 4.98 12.41
N VAL A 114 0.94 6.14 13.04
CA VAL A 114 -0.32 6.88 13.03
C VAL A 114 -0.72 7.31 11.62
N CYS A 115 0.20 7.88 10.85
CA CYS A 115 -0.03 8.27 9.45
C CYS A 115 -0.44 7.07 8.59
N THR A 116 0.21 5.91 8.77
CA THR A 116 -0.13 4.70 8.04
C THR A 116 -1.50 4.16 8.45
N LEU A 117 -1.85 4.19 9.74
CA LEU A 117 -3.17 3.81 10.23
C LEU A 117 -4.26 4.70 9.60
N ILE A 118 -4.09 6.02 9.63
CA ILE A 118 -5.03 6.96 9.02
C ILE A 118 -5.14 6.69 7.52
N SER A 119 -4.03 6.52 6.82
CA SER A 119 -3.97 6.23 5.39
C SER A 119 -4.77 4.97 5.03
N VAL A 120 -4.55 3.87 5.75
CA VAL A 120 -5.16 2.57 5.42
C VAL A 120 -6.58 2.48 5.96
N VAL A 121 -6.81 2.84 7.24
CA VAL A 121 -8.11 2.65 7.89
C VAL A 121 -9.11 3.70 7.43
N VAL A 122 -8.73 4.99 7.53
CA VAL A 122 -9.63 6.11 7.23
C VAL A 122 -9.76 6.32 5.72
N ALA A 123 -8.64 6.53 5.02
CA ALA A 123 -8.68 6.92 3.61
C ALA A 123 -8.99 5.77 2.65
N LYS A 124 -8.73 4.53 3.05
CA LYS A 124 -8.95 3.37 2.19
C LYS A 124 -10.15 2.52 2.64
N TYR A 125 -10.22 2.08 3.91
CA TYR A 125 -11.22 1.10 4.32
C TYR A 125 -12.61 1.69 4.57
N LEU A 126 -12.71 2.92 5.05
CA LEU A 126 -14.02 3.58 5.21
C LEU A 126 -14.76 3.76 3.89
N PHE A 127 -14.04 3.89 2.78
CA PHE A 127 -14.63 4.05 1.45
C PHE A 127 -14.84 2.74 0.69
N GLY A 128 -14.56 1.59 1.29
CA GLY A 128 -14.84 0.28 0.69
C GLY A 128 -13.60 -0.51 0.22
N GLY A 129 -12.40 0.03 0.34
CA GLY A 129 -11.14 -0.63 0.00
C GLY A 129 -10.56 -0.21 -1.34
N PHE A 130 -9.72 -1.07 -1.93
CA PHE A 130 -9.04 -0.78 -3.19
C PHE A 130 -10.01 -0.46 -4.34
N GLY A 131 -9.78 0.66 -5.02
CA GLY A 131 -10.58 1.11 -6.16
C GLY A 131 -11.80 1.98 -5.82
N TYR A 132 -12.18 2.09 -4.54
CA TYR A 132 -13.33 2.90 -4.09
C TYR A 132 -12.93 4.19 -3.38
N ASN A 133 -11.64 4.43 -3.17
CA ASN A 133 -11.16 5.61 -2.45
C ASN A 133 -11.26 6.87 -3.32
N PRO A 134 -11.97 7.92 -2.89
CA PRO A 134 -12.06 9.19 -3.61
C PRO A 134 -10.76 9.99 -3.57
N PHE A 135 -9.92 9.75 -2.57
CA PHE A 135 -8.63 10.42 -2.36
C PHE A 135 -7.48 9.41 -2.40
N ASN A 136 -6.26 9.89 -2.72
CA ASN A 136 -5.08 9.06 -2.57
C ASN A 136 -4.80 8.82 -1.07
N PRO A 137 -4.86 7.56 -0.59
CA PRO A 137 -4.72 7.26 0.82
C PRO A 137 -3.38 7.70 1.42
N ALA A 138 -2.29 7.61 0.65
CA ALA A 138 -0.97 8.03 1.12
C ALA A 138 -0.89 9.55 1.37
N VAL A 139 -1.60 10.34 0.56
CA VAL A 139 -1.67 11.80 0.75
C VAL A 139 -2.46 12.13 2.00
N VAL A 140 -3.63 11.50 2.20
CA VAL A 140 -4.45 11.70 3.40
C VAL A 140 -3.70 11.32 4.68
N GLY A 141 -2.92 10.25 4.64
CA GLY A 141 -2.11 9.85 5.79
C GLY A 141 -0.96 10.81 6.12
N ARG A 142 -0.51 11.64 5.15
CA ARG A 142 0.56 12.63 5.35
C ARG A 142 0.07 13.94 5.98
N VAL A 143 -1.16 14.36 5.68
CA VAL A 143 -1.78 15.60 6.17
C VAL A 143 -2.17 15.48 7.63
#